data_5391cbde7b6c028833a8c5f0925c9ddc
#
_entry.id   5391cbde7b6c028833a8c5f0925c9ddc
#
_cell.length_a   1.000
_cell.length_b   1.000
_cell.length_c   1.000
_cell.angle_alpha   90.00
_cell.angle_beta   90.00
_cell.angle_gamma   90.00
#
_symmetry.space_group_name_H-M   'P 1'
#
loop_
_entity.id
_entity.type
_entity.pdbx_description
1 polymer ?
#
loop_
_entity_poly.entity_id
_entity_poly.type
_entity_poly.pdbx_seq_one_letter_code
_entity_poly.pdbx_strand_id
1 'polypeptide(L)'
;GAVSPAVVVPRMVKLMEEGRGTKQGVPQMIMAGASCDDVYVIVLFSTFTRMAQGGGARLADFAAVPISVVLGALVGAAGGWMLNRLFERGRIAETMRIMLTLAVGCLLIALEGWLDGKAALSGLLGVMSMAVMLRRLGDVKAISAGIGKLWQAAEVLLFVLVGAAVDI
;
A
#
# COMPACT_ATOMS: atom_id res chain seq x y z
N GLY A 1 12.73 14.80 -2.12
CA GLY A 1 11.75 14.61 -1.07
C GLY A 1 10.54 13.88 -1.63
N ALA A 2 10.04 12.88 -0.91
CA ALA A 2 8.85 12.16 -1.28
C ALA A 2 7.60 12.97 -0.88
N VAL A 3 6.55 12.84 -1.67
CA VAL A 3 5.25 13.44 -1.37
C VAL A 3 4.43 12.43 -0.59
N SER A 4 4.02 12.77 0.65
CA SER A 4 3.23 11.85 1.49
C SER A 4 1.85 11.57 0.88
N PRO A 5 1.52 10.32 0.55
CA PRO A 5 0.19 9.92 0.09
C PRO A 5 -0.91 10.24 1.11
N ALA A 6 -0.59 10.23 2.40
CA ALA A 6 -1.53 10.55 3.46
C ALA A 6 -2.14 11.97 3.32
N VAL A 7 -1.41 12.91 2.72
CA VAL A 7 -1.89 14.27 2.48
C VAL A 7 -2.54 14.40 1.10
N VAL A 8 -1.97 13.74 0.10
CA VAL A 8 -2.40 13.87 -1.30
C VAL A 8 -3.70 13.12 -1.57
N VAL A 9 -3.80 11.87 -1.10
CA VAL A 9 -4.94 10.99 -1.42
C VAL A 9 -6.28 11.57 -0.95
N PRO A 10 -6.44 12.05 0.31
CA PRO A 10 -7.71 12.63 0.76
C PRO A 10 -8.15 13.83 -0.07
N ARG A 11 -7.18 14.67 -0.47
CA ARG A 11 -7.47 15.85 -1.29
C ARG A 11 -7.86 15.49 -2.71
N MET A 12 -7.20 14.48 -3.30
CA MET A 12 -7.54 14.01 -4.65
C MET A 12 -8.89 13.30 -4.68
N VAL A 13 -9.22 12.53 -3.65
CA VAL A 13 -10.54 11.89 -3.49
C VAL A 13 -11.63 12.96 -3.41
N LYS A 14 -11.45 14.00 -2.60
CA LYS A 14 -12.39 15.12 -2.50
C LYS A 14 -12.58 15.83 -3.83
N LEU A 15 -11.52 16.09 -4.59
CA LEU A 15 -11.63 16.68 -5.92
C LEU A 15 -12.40 15.79 -6.90
N MET A 16 -12.24 14.47 -6.79
CA MET A 16 -13.02 13.52 -7.60
C MET A 16 -14.49 13.51 -7.21
N GLU A 17 -14.82 13.60 -5.94
CA GLU A 17 -16.21 13.72 -5.46
C GLU A 17 -16.87 15.01 -5.93
N GLU A 18 -16.11 16.11 -5.95
CA GLU A 18 -16.57 17.41 -6.47
C GLU A 18 -16.62 17.46 -8.01
N GLY A 19 -16.20 16.41 -8.69
CA GLY A 19 -16.16 16.34 -10.17
C GLY A 19 -15.10 17.20 -10.83
N ARG A 20 -14.15 17.75 -10.05
CA ARG A 20 -13.11 18.65 -10.54
C ARG A 20 -11.93 17.89 -11.12
N GLY A 21 -11.54 18.18 -12.34
CA GLY A 21 -10.39 17.56 -13.02
C GLY A 21 -10.58 16.09 -13.41
N THR A 22 -11.77 15.53 -13.20
CA THR A 22 -12.08 14.12 -13.48
C THR A 22 -12.12 13.79 -14.96
N LYS A 23 -12.52 14.76 -15.81
CA LYS A 23 -12.58 14.59 -17.27
C LYS A 23 -11.21 14.29 -17.89
N GLN A 24 -10.15 14.83 -17.31
CA GLN A 24 -8.78 14.64 -17.77
C GLN A 24 -8.00 13.61 -16.95
N GLY A 25 -8.63 12.99 -15.94
CA GLY A 25 -8.00 12.00 -15.09
C GLY A 25 -6.89 12.56 -14.20
N VAL A 26 -6.84 13.87 -13.97
CA VAL A 26 -5.76 14.54 -13.22
C VAL A 26 -5.63 14.00 -11.78
N PRO A 27 -6.71 13.88 -10.98
CA PRO A 27 -6.58 13.34 -9.62
C PRO A 27 -6.07 11.90 -9.60
N GLN A 28 -6.51 11.08 -10.57
CA GLN A 28 -6.06 9.69 -10.68
C GLN A 28 -4.58 9.61 -11.04
N MET A 29 -4.12 10.47 -11.94
CA MET A 29 -2.71 10.54 -12.35
C MET A 29 -1.81 10.97 -11.18
N ILE A 30 -2.25 11.97 -10.40
CA ILE A 30 -1.51 12.42 -9.21
C ILE A 30 -1.43 11.32 -8.14
N MET A 31 -2.53 10.59 -7.90
CA MET A 31 -2.52 9.48 -6.95
C MET A 31 -1.61 8.34 -7.41
N ALA A 32 -1.62 8.00 -8.69
CA ALA A 32 -0.73 6.99 -9.25
C ALA A 32 0.75 7.42 -9.15
N GLY A 33 1.04 8.69 -9.46
CA GLY A 33 2.38 9.26 -9.32
C GLY A 33 2.89 9.25 -7.89
N ALA A 34 2.07 9.65 -6.93
CA ALA A 34 2.43 9.61 -5.51
C ALA A 34 2.73 8.18 -5.02
N SER A 35 1.97 7.18 -5.50
CA SER A 35 2.23 5.78 -5.16
C SER A 35 3.53 5.26 -5.76
N CYS A 36 3.86 5.68 -7.00
CA CYS A 36 5.15 5.32 -7.62
C CYS A 36 6.34 6.00 -6.92
N ASP A 37 6.16 7.26 -6.49
CA ASP A 37 7.20 8.03 -5.79
C ASP A 37 7.64 7.33 -4.50
N ASP A 38 6.71 6.85 -3.69
CA ASP A 38 7.00 6.12 -2.46
C ASP A 38 7.86 4.88 -2.71
N VAL A 39 7.51 4.08 -3.72
CA VAL A 39 8.28 2.88 -4.07
C VAL A 39 9.71 3.26 -4.45
N TYR A 40 9.87 4.28 -5.28
CA TYR A 40 11.19 4.76 -5.72
C TYR A 40 12.04 5.25 -4.56
N VAL A 41 11.46 6.04 -3.66
CA VAL A 41 12.18 6.62 -2.53
C VAL A 41 12.61 5.55 -1.53
N ILE A 42 11.73 4.61 -1.19
CA ILE A 42 12.07 3.51 -0.27
C ILE A 42 13.22 2.67 -0.83
N VAL A 43 13.18 2.37 -2.12
CA VAL A 43 14.21 1.59 -2.79
C VAL A 43 15.55 2.32 -2.81
N LEU A 44 15.57 3.59 -3.24
CA LEU A 44 16.78 4.39 -3.29
C LEU A 44 17.37 4.58 -1.88
N PHE A 45 16.51 4.90 -0.90
CA PHE A 45 16.93 5.07 0.48
C PHE A 45 17.56 3.79 1.05
N SER A 46 16.91 2.65 0.86
CA SER A 46 17.43 1.35 1.31
C SER A 46 18.77 1.02 0.66
N THR A 47 18.91 1.31 -0.63
CA THR A 47 20.16 1.08 -1.37
C THR A 47 21.29 1.98 -0.83
N PHE A 48 21.03 3.27 -0.65
CA PHE A 48 22.04 4.20 -0.12
C PHE A 48 22.41 3.88 1.34
N THR A 49 21.44 3.47 2.16
CA THR A 49 21.70 3.08 3.55
C THR A 49 22.59 1.85 3.61
N ARG A 50 22.36 0.84 2.79
CA ARG A 50 23.22 -0.36 2.68
C ARG A 50 24.63 0.01 2.21
N MET A 51 24.77 0.90 1.23
CA MET A 51 26.07 1.39 0.79
C MET A 51 26.81 2.12 1.91
N ALA A 52 26.15 2.97 2.68
CA ALA A 52 26.71 3.70 3.81
C ALA A 52 27.16 2.76 4.95
N GLN A 53 26.49 1.63 5.13
CA GLN A 53 26.85 0.60 6.11
C GLN A 53 28.01 -0.33 5.68
N GLY A 54 28.69 -0.01 4.57
CA GLY A 54 29.85 -0.76 4.08
C GLY A 54 29.51 -1.98 3.22
N GLY A 55 28.24 -2.17 2.89
CA GLY A 55 27.79 -3.13 1.89
C GLY A 55 28.13 -2.60 0.50
N GLY A 56 29.06 -3.27 -0.21
CA GLY A 56 29.36 -2.91 -1.60
C GLY A 56 28.07 -2.99 -2.45
N ALA A 57 27.84 -1.98 -3.29
CA ALA A 57 26.74 -1.98 -4.24
C ALA A 57 26.90 -3.17 -5.21
N ARG A 58 26.12 -4.22 -5.03
CA ARG A 58 26.06 -5.32 -5.99
C ARG A 58 24.99 -4.98 -7.02
N LEU A 59 25.30 -5.18 -8.29
CA LEU A 59 24.30 -5.05 -9.38
C LEU A 59 23.05 -5.91 -9.11
N ALA A 60 23.21 -6.98 -8.32
CA ALA A 60 22.12 -7.82 -7.85
C ALA A 60 21.09 -7.05 -6.96
N ASP A 61 21.53 -6.05 -6.20
CA ASP A 61 20.64 -5.25 -5.35
C ASP A 61 19.71 -4.37 -6.18
N PHE A 62 20.19 -3.88 -7.34
CA PHE A 62 19.35 -3.15 -8.29
C PHE A 62 18.34 -4.06 -9.00
N ALA A 63 18.69 -5.33 -9.26
CA ALA A 63 17.78 -6.31 -9.83
C ALA A 63 16.73 -6.80 -8.81
N ALA A 64 17.05 -6.77 -7.52
CA ALA A 64 16.11 -7.14 -6.46
C ALA A 64 14.89 -6.22 -6.42
N VAL A 65 15.02 -4.95 -6.83
CA VAL A 65 13.94 -3.95 -6.83
C VAL A 65 12.80 -4.33 -7.77
N PRO A 66 13.00 -4.49 -9.09
CA PRO A 66 11.92 -4.90 -9.99
C PRO A 66 11.36 -6.27 -9.61
N ILE A 67 12.18 -7.17 -9.07
CA ILE A 67 11.72 -8.48 -8.59
C ILE A 67 10.78 -8.32 -7.40
N SER A 68 11.11 -7.45 -6.43
CA SER A 68 10.25 -7.20 -5.26
C SER A 68 8.90 -6.59 -5.65
N VAL A 69 8.91 -5.70 -6.64
CA VAL A 69 7.69 -5.08 -7.19
C VAL A 69 6.79 -6.15 -7.82
N VAL A 70 7.36 -6.99 -8.68
CA VAL A 70 6.60 -8.05 -9.37
C VAL A 70 6.09 -9.09 -8.40
N LEU A 71 6.94 -9.57 -7.47
CA LEU A 71 6.55 -10.54 -6.45
C LEU A 71 5.47 -9.97 -5.51
N GLY A 72 5.66 -8.74 -5.03
CA GLY A 72 4.66 -8.05 -4.21
C GLY A 72 3.31 -7.94 -4.92
N ALA A 73 3.32 -7.54 -6.19
CA ALA A 73 2.12 -7.43 -7.00
C ALA A 73 1.42 -8.79 -7.21
N LEU A 74 2.17 -9.84 -7.50
CA LEU A 74 1.62 -11.19 -7.71
C LEU A 74 1.02 -11.77 -6.43
N VAL A 75 1.77 -11.71 -5.32
CA VAL A 75 1.31 -12.22 -4.01
C VAL A 75 0.10 -11.44 -3.52
N GLY A 76 0.10 -10.11 -3.68
CA GLY A 76 -1.05 -9.29 -3.34
C GLY A 76 -2.27 -9.57 -4.20
N ALA A 77 -2.11 -9.70 -5.50
CA ALA A 77 -3.20 -10.06 -6.40
C ALA A 77 -3.79 -11.44 -6.08
N ALA A 78 -2.94 -12.43 -5.77
CA ALA A 78 -3.37 -13.75 -5.33
C ALA A 78 -4.16 -13.68 -4.01
N GLY A 79 -3.70 -12.88 -3.03
CA GLY A 79 -4.39 -12.61 -1.79
C GLY A 79 -5.77 -11.97 -2.01
N GLY A 80 -5.85 -10.97 -2.89
CA GLY A 80 -7.12 -10.31 -3.25
C GLY A 80 -8.09 -11.27 -3.95
N TRP A 81 -7.59 -12.10 -4.86
CA TRP A 81 -8.41 -13.14 -5.52
C TRP A 81 -8.94 -14.15 -4.52
N MET A 82 -8.09 -14.61 -3.60
CA MET A 82 -8.48 -15.58 -2.57
C MET A 82 -9.54 -14.99 -1.62
N LEU A 83 -9.36 -13.73 -1.19
CA LEU A 83 -10.35 -13.02 -0.38
C LEU A 83 -11.69 -12.87 -1.10
N ASN A 84 -11.68 -12.46 -2.37
CA ASN A 84 -12.91 -12.35 -3.14
C ASN A 84 -13.64 -13.70 -3.25
N ARG A 85 -12.89 -14.76 -3.52
CA ARG A 85 -13.46 -16.11 -3.59
C ARG A 85 -14.07 -16.55 -2.26
N LEU A 86 -13.46 -16.16 -1.13
CA LEU A 86 -13.99 -16.40 0.19
C LEU A 86 -15.30 -15.61 0.43
N PHE A 87 -15.33 -14.36 -0.01
CA PHE A 87 -16.49 -13.48 0.13
C PHE A 87 -17.70 -13.95 -0.71
N GLU A 88 -17.45 -14.52 -1.89
CA GLU A 88 -18.50 -15.09 -2.75
C GLU A 88 -19.08 -16.40 -2.20
N ARG A 89 -18.24 -17.24 -1.58
CA ARG A 89 -18.69 -18.54 -1.04
C ARG A 89 -19.48 -18.45 0.25
N GLY A 90 -19.21 -17.44 1.08
CA GLY A 90 -19.82 -17.26 2.40
C GLY A 90 -20.76 -16.05 2.43
N ARG A 91 -21.89 -16.16 3.16
CA ARG A 91 -22.67 -14.98 3.58
C ARG A 91 -21.91 -14.26 4.72
N ILE A 92 -20.76 -13.67 4.39
CA ILE A 92 -19.88 -13.03 5.36
C ILE A 92 -20.38 -11.63 5.62
N ALA A 93 -20.60 -11.28 6.90
CA ALA A 93 -20.99 -9.94 7.32
C ALA A 93 -19.95 -8.89 6.89
N GLU A 94 -20.39 -7.67 6.58
CA GLU A 94 -19.51 -6.59 6.10
C GLU A 94 -18.33 -6.31 7.05
N THR A 95 -18.57 -6.31 8.35
CA THR A 95 -17.53 -6.12 9.37
C THR A 95 -16.45 -7.21 9.29
N MET A 96 -16.86 -8.45 9.07
CA MET A 96 -15.92 -9.58 8.92
C MET A 96 -15.09 -9.43 7.64
N ARG A 97 -15.66 -8.93 6.55
CA ARG A 97 -14.93 -8.64 5.30
C ARG A 97 -13.86 -7.59 5.52
N ILE A 98 -14.16 -6.52 6.28
CA ILE A 98 -13.21 -5.46 6.64
C ILE A 98 -12.07 -6.06 7.46
N MET A 99 -12.39 -6.84 8.51
CA MET A 99 -11.39 -7.45 9.38
C MET A 99 -10.48 -8.42 8.63
N LEU A 100 -11.04 -9.27 7.76
CA LEU A 100 -10.27 -10.20 6.94
C LEU A 100 -9.35 -9.46 5.95
N THR A 101 -9.82 -8.39 5.34
CA THR A 101 -8.99 -7.58 4.44
C THR A 101 -7.82 -6.94 5.18
N LEU A 102 -8.06 -6.39 6.37
CA LEU A 102 -7.00 -5.83 7.23
C LEU A 102 -6.04 -6.91 7.69
N ALA A 103 -6.54 -8.06 8.13
CA ALA A 103 -5.70 -9.17 8.58
C ALA A 103 -4.76 -9.67 7.48
N VAL A 104 -5.26 -9.85 6.25
CA VAL A 104 -4.42 -10.23 5.11
C VAL A 104 -3.45 -9.13 4.74
N GLY A 105 -3.85 -7.86 4.82
CA GLY A 105 -2.94 -6.72 4.62
C GLY A 105 -1.79 -6.71 5.62
N CYS A 106 -2.09 -6.87 6.91
CA CYS A 106 -1.07 -6.98 7.96
C CYS A 106 -0.17 -8.22 7.77
N LEU A 107 -0.74 -9.34 7.32
CA LEU A 107 0.02 -10.56 7.05
C LEU A 107 0.99 -10.36 5.88
N LEU A 108 0.61 -9.65 4.83
CA LEU A 108 1.49 -9.31 3.70
C LEU A 108 2.68 -8.45 4.15
N ILE A 109 2.45 -7.48 5.04
CA ILE A 109 3.50 -6.63 5.61
C ILE A 109 4.40 -7.46 6.55
N ALA A 110 3.82 -8.31 7.40
CA ALA A 110 4.60 -9.19 8.27
C ALA A 110 5.44 -10.20 7.47
N LEU A 111 4.92 -10.68 6.34
CA LEU A 111 5.62 -11.59 5.44
C LEU A 111 6.84 -10.92 4.81
N GLU A 112 6.76 -9.63 4.46
CA GLU A 112 7.91 -8.83 4.01
C GLU A 112 9.02 -8.86 5.05
N GLY A 113 8.71 -8.53 6.32
CA GLY A 113 9.69 -8.54 7.41
C GLY A 113 10.29 -9.93 7.69
N TRP A 114 9.50 -10.98 7.51
CA TRP A 114 9.99 -12.36 7.71
C TRP A 114 10.86 -12.88 6.56
N LEU A 115 10.61 -12.41 5.34
CA LEU A 115 11.41 -12.72 4.16
C LEU A 115 12.61 -11.76 3.97
N ASP A 116 12.78 -10.76 4.84
CA ASP A 116 13.87 -9.81 4.73
C ASP A 116 15.23 -10.53 4.72
N GLY A 117 16.02 -10.30 3.67
CA GLY A 117 17.28 -11.00 3.41
C GLY A 117 17.19 -12.35 2.68
N LYS A 118 15.97 -12.92 2.46
CA LYS A 118 15.78 -14.20 1.73
C LYS A 118 15.11 -14.01 0.38
N ALA A 119 14.10 -13.15 0.30
CA ALA A 119 13.44 -12.79 -0.94
C ALA A 119 13.05 -11.32 -0.89
N ALA A 120 13.27 -10.61 -1.98
CA ALA A 120 12.80 -9.25 -2.12
C ALA A 120 11.29 -9.28 -2.36
N LEU A 121 10.50 -8.99 -1.32
CA LEU A 121 9.04 -8.87 -1.40
C LEU A 121 8.66 -7.49 -0.90
N SER A 122 7.84 -6.74 -1.64
CA SER A 122 7.26 -5.49 -1.13
C SER A 122 5.84 -5.72 -0.64
N GLY A 123 5.64 -5.73 0.68
CA GLY A 123 4.35 -5.89 1.32
C GLY A 123 3.40 -4.74 1.01
N LEU A 124 3.92 -3.52 0.90
CA LEU A 124 3.13 -2.34 0.53
C LEU A 124 2.50 -2.50 -0.86
N LEU A 125 3.31 -2.91 -1.86
CA LEU A 125 2.80 -3.22 -3.20
C LEU A 125 1.86 -4.42 -3.18
N GLY A 126 2.11 -5.39 -2.30
CA GLY A 126 1.19 -6.50 -2.06
C GLY A 126 -0.18 -6.03 -1.62
N VAL A 127 -0.26 -5.14 -0.64
CA VAL A 127 -1.54 -4.58 -0.17
C VAL A 127 -2.23 -3.75 -1.25
N MET A 128 -1.48 -2.96 -2.01
CA MET A 128 -2.06 -2.16 -3.12
C MET A 128 -2.64 -3.06 -4.22
N SER A 129 -1.91 -4.07 -4.66
CA SER A 129 -2.37 -5.00 -5.70
C SER A 129 -3.54 -5.86 -5.22
N MET A 130 -3.56 -6.26 -3.94
CA MET A 130 -4.69 -6.91 -3.30
C MET A 130 -5.95 -6.04 -3.37
N ALA A 131 -5.83 -4.76 -3.02
CA ALA A 131 -6.96 -3.83 -3.07
C ALA A 131 -7.47 -3.61 -4.50
N VAL A 132 -6.57 -3.48 -5.48
CA VAL A 132 -6.93 -3.37 -6.90
C VAL A 132 -7.66 -4.61 -7.39
N MET A 133 -7.18 -5.81 -7.00
CA MET A 133 -7.80 -7.07 -7.39
C MET A 133 -9.19 -7.24 -6.78
N LEU A 134 -9.35 -6.93 -5.49
CA LEU A 134 -10.66 -6.93 -4.82
C LEU A 134 -11.63 -5.97 -5.51
N ARG A 135 -11.18 -4.76 -5.86
CA ARG A 135 -12.00 -3.77 -6.56
C ARG A 135 -12.44 -4.22 -7.96
N ARG A 136 -11.59 -5.01 -8.65
CA ARG A 136 -11.93 -5.53 -9.98
C ARG A 136 -12.91 -6.69 -9.94
N LEU A 137 -12.88 -7.50 -8.89
CA LEU A 137 -13.65 -8.74 -8.79
C LEU A 137 -14.98 -8.57 -8.05
N GLY A 138 -15.09 -7.59 -7.14
CA GLY A 138 -16.27 -7.45 -6.29
C GLY A 138 -16.63 -6.01 -5.92
N ASP A 139 -17.78 -5.84 -5.26
CA ASP A 139 -18.18 -4.56 -4.67
C ASP A 139 -17.45 -4.34 -3.34
N VAL A 140 -16.53 -3.38 -3.34
CA VAL A 140 -15.69 -3.01 -2.19
C VAL A 140 -16.17 -1.74 -1.49
N LYS A 141 -17.32 -1.19 -1.84
CA LYS A 141 -17.80 0.09 -1.28
C LYS A 141 -17.90 0.07 0.24
N ALA A 142 -18.49 -0.97 0.80
CA ALA A 142 -18.63 -1.13 2.25
C ALA A 142 -17.25 -1.31 2.91
N ILE A 143 -16.36 -2.11 2.31
CA ILE A 143 -14.99 -2.33 2.80
C ILE A 143 -14.22 -1.01 2.78
N SER A 144 -14.27 -0.27 1.67
CA SER A 144 -13.60 1.02 1.52
C SER A 144 -14.10 2.05 2.52
N ALA A 145 -15.41 2.15 2.74
CA ALA A 145 -16.00 3.05 3.72
C ALA A 145 -15.59 2.70 5.16
N GLY A 146 -15.54 1.40 5.50
CA GLY A 146 -15.12 0.93 6.81
C GLY A 146 -13.63 1.21 7.08
N ILE A 147 -12.77 0.90 6.12
CA ILE A 147 -11.32 1.19 6.22
C ILE A 147 -11.09 2.71 6.27
N GLY A 148 -11.85 3.51 5.52
CA GLY A 148 -11.76 4.97 5.57
C GLY A 148 -12.05 5.56 6.95
N LYS A 149 -13.01 5.01 7.69
CA LYS A 149 -13.27 5.42 9.09
C LYS A 149 -12.13 5.05 10.03
N LEU A 150 -11.55 3.85 9.86
CA LEU A 150 -10.37 3.43 10.61
C LEU A 150 -9.15 4.29 10.28
N TRP A 151 -9.01 4.67 9.02
CA TRP A 151 -7.93 5.55 8.57
C TRP A 151 -7.97 6.90 9.29
N GLN A 152 -9.12 7.53 9.43
CA GLN A 152 -9.26 8.82 10.12
C GLN A 152 -8.73 8.75 11.57
N ALA A 153 -9.02 7.67 12.29
CA ALA A 153 -8.50 7.49 13.65
C ALA A 153 -6.99 7.19 13.64
N ALA A 154 -6.52 6.35 12.72
CA ALA A 154 -5.12 5.98 12.60
C ALA A 154 -4.24 7.16 12.16
N GLU A 155 -4.76 8.04 11.30
CA GLU A 155 -4.09 9.25 10.84
C GLU A 155 -3.77 10.19 12.01
N VAL A 156 -4.72 10.43 12.89
CA VAL A 156 -4.52 11.27 14.09
C VAL A 156 -3.44 10.65 14.98
N LEU A 157 -3.51 9.35 15.25
CA LEU A 157 -2.50 8.65 16.05
C LEU A 157 -1.11 8.72 15.40
N LEU A 158 -1.03 8.53 14.09
CA LEU A 158 0.23 8.61 13.34
C LEU A 158 0.89 9.98 13.51
N PHE A 159 0.15 11.06 13.27
CA PHE A 159 0.70 12.41 13.36
C PHE A 159 1.07 12.80 14.79
N VAL A 160 0.30 12.35 15.78
CA VAL A 160 0.64 12.57 17.21
C VAL A 160 1.93 11.82 17.57
N LEU A 161 2.07 10.55 17.18
CA LEU A 161 3.27 9.74 17.46
C LEU A 161 4.50 10.30 16.75
N VAL A 162 4.37 10.67 15.49
CA VAL A 162 5.48 11.28 14.73
C VAL A 162 5.87 12.61 15.34
N GLY A 163 4.90 13.46 15.70
CA GLY A 163 5.17 14.73 16.37
C GLY A 163 5.83 14.57 17.74
N ALA A 164 5.45 13.56 18.50
CA ALA A 164 6.06 13.26 19.81
C ALA A 164 7.48 12.65 19.69
N ALA A 165 7.79 12.02 18.55
CA ALA A 165 9.11 11.43 18.31
C ALA A 165 10.14 12.45 17.78
N VAL A 166 9.71 13.65 17.40
CA VAL A 166 10.63 14.71 16.96
C VAL A 166 11.19 15.41 18.20
N ASP A 167 12.46 15.17 18.49
CA ASP A 167 13.23 15.90 19.48
C ASP A 167 13.58 17.27 18.88
N ILE A 168 13.13 18.36 19.53
CA ILE A 168 13.32 19.75 19.09
C ILE A 168 14.57 20.31 19.76
#